data_5d471f72c0e01ac95e6f30463fe1ce72
#
_entry.id   5d471f72c0e01ac95e6f30463fe1ce72
#
_cell.length_a   1.000
_cell.length_b   1.000
_cell.length_c   1.000
_cell.angle_alpha   90.00
_cell.angle_beta   90.00
_cell.angle_gamma   90.00
#
_symmetry.space_group_name_H-M   'P 1'
#
loop_
_entity.id
_entity.type
_entity.pdbx_description
1 polymer ?
#
loop_
_entity_poly.entity_id
_entity_poly.type
_entity_poly.pdbx_seq_one_letter_code
_entity_poly.pdbx_strand_id
1 'polypeptide(L)'
;MRYPLYEQNQDDFENLVVLICTKILGDGVIPFAKGRDIGKDGRFSGTANSFPSVNAPWSGKIIIQAKHTDKIQASCSDSDFNHIVGEEINKINQLKSKGEIDYYLLFTNRKLTGGADSKIIRRIKEETGVENDIIAEEKIQQYLIQFSDVVKMAGLNKLLMPLEFDDSDIRDVVLSIKEALNADDLSDSIADFFKIEIPEKNKLNDLSEEYFKNVMENDFSDFFKIQSFLSEPINSEIRNWYNDAVFELNRKITIYRDKFDNFENVIDYINDYVLQRNRDSLKGNKRLVIKLLHYMYCNCDIGKKK
;
A
#
# COMPACT_ATOMS: atom_id res chain seq x y z
N MET A 1 -12.57 9.88 6.84
CA MET A 1 -11.29 9.23 6.55
C MET A 1 -11.47 8.48 5.25
N ARG A 2 -10.56 8.59 4.29
CA ARG A 2 -10.63 7.94 2.97
C ARG A 2 -9.36 7.13 2.75
N TYR A 3 -9.50 5.85 2.35
CA TYR A 3 -8.38 4.96 2.12
C TYR A 3 -7.87 5.11 0.70
N PRO A 4 -6.55 5.25 0.46
CA PRO A 4 -5.97 5.39 -0.88
C PRO A 4 -5.93 4.02 -1.60
N LEU A 5 -7.07 3.55 -2.08
CA LEU A 5 -7.21 2.22 -2.69
C LEU A 5 -6.37 2.04 -3.95
N TYR A 6 -5.90 3.12 -4.58
CA TYR A 6 -4.99 3.08 -5.73
C TYR A 6 -3.55 2.65 -5.34
N GLU A 7 -3.19 2.73 -4.06
CA GLU A 7 -1.89 2.27 -3.53
C GLU A 7 -1.84 0.76 -3.28
N GLN A 8 -2.98 0.09 -3.28
CA GLN A 8 -3.01 -1.37 -3.19
C GLN A 8 -2.46 -1.98 -4.49
N ASN A 9 -1.91 -3.18 -4.41
CA ASN A 9 -1.74 -4.01 -5.58
C ASN A 9 -3.07 -4.74 -5.92
N GLN A 10 -3.13 -5.39 -7.08
CA GLN A 10 -4.34 -6.06 -7.53
C GLN A 10 -4.78 -7.17 -6.56
N ASP A 11 -3.84 -7.95 -6.01
CA ASP A 11 -4.15 -9.07 -5.12
C ASP A 11 -4.75 -8.59 -3.78
N ASP A 12 -4.20 -7.51 -3.23
CA ASP A 12 -4.71 -6.89 -2.01
C ASP A 12 -6.12 -6.32 -2.24
N PHE A 13 -6.35 -5.71 -3.41
CA PHE A 13 -7.69 -5.20 -3.77
C PHE A 13 -8.70 -6.33 -3.97
N GLU A 14 -8.34 -7.43 -4.64
CA GLU A 14 -9.18 -8.62 -4.78
C GLU A 14 -9.53 -9.22 -3.40
N ASN A 15 -8.54 -9.33 -2.50
CA ASN A 15 -8.78 -9.79 -1.13
C ASN A 15 -9.72 -8.84 -0.36
N LEU A 16 -9.53 -7.53 -0.48
CA LEU A 16 -10.45 -6.54 0.12
C LEU A 16 -11.88 -6.73 -0.38
N VAL A 17 -12.08 -6.92 -1.68
CA VAL A 17 -13.39 -7.15 -2.28
C VAL A 17 -14.04 -8.42 -1.72
N VAL A 18 -13.29 -9.52 -1.59
CA VAL A 18 -13.78 -10.77 -0.98
C VAL A 18 -14.22 -10.54 0.47
N LEU A 19 -13.43 -9.82 1.27
CA LEU A 19 -13.78 -9.50 2.66
C LEU A 19 -15.07 -8.66 2.75
N ILE A 20 -15.24 -7.66 1.88
CA ILE A 20 -16.48 -6.87 1.81
C ILE A 20 -17.64 -7.78 1.41
N CYS A 21 -17.47 -8.61 0.38
CA CYS A 21 -18.51 -9.53 -0.08
C CYS A 21 -18.94 -10.53 1.00
N THR A 22 -18.02 -11.02 1.82
CA THR A 22 -18.35 -11.85 2.98
C THR A 22 -19.31 -11.14 3.96
N LYS A 23 -19.17 -9.83 4.14
CA LYS A 23 -20.09 -9.04 4.98
C LYS A 23 -21.47 -8.85 4.35
N ILE A 24 -21.53 -8.52 3.07
CA ILE A 24 -22.80 -8.14 2.41
C ILE A 24 -23.56 -9.34 1.81
N LEU A 25 -22.85 -10.40 1.42
CA LEU A 25 -23.44 -11.62 0.84
C LEU A 25 -23.54 -12.76 1.87
N GLY A 26 -22.52 -12.92 2.72
CA GLY A 26 -22.45 -13.97 3.73
C GLY A 26 -21.17 -14.79 3.66
N ASP A 27 -20.97 -15.67 4.65
CA ASP A 27 -19.75 -16.52 4.79
C ASP A 27 -19.57 -17.54 3.66
N GLY A 28 -20.60 -17.75 2.83
CA GLY A 28 -20.55 -18.63 1.66
C GLY A 28 -19.79 -18.07 0.46
N VAL A 29 -19.16 -16.90 0.57
CA VAL A 29 -18.30 -16.35 -0.48
C VAL A 29 -17.04 -17.21 -0.61
N ILE A 30 -16.78 -17.68 -1.83
CA ILE A 30 -15.61 -18.51 -2.16
C ILE A 30 -14.69 -17.69 -3.05
N PRO A 31 -13.49 -17.31 -2.55
CA PRO A 31 -12.46 -16.67 -3.37
C PRO A 31 -11.84 -17.67 -4.36
N PHE A 32 -11.35 -17.19 -5.49
CA PHE A 32 -10.59 -18.01 -6.43
C PHE A 32 -9.10 -17.64 -6.37
N ALA A 33 -8.26 -18.66 -6.39
CA ALA A 33 -6.83 -18.47 -6.60
C ALA A 33 -6.57 -18.08 -8.06
N LYS A 34 -5.50 -17.36 -8.33
CA LYS A 34 -5.07 -17.02 -9.69
C LYS A 34 -4.88 -18.30 -10.51
N GLY A 35 -5.64 -18.44 -11.58
CA GLY A 35 -5.61 -19.63 -12.44
C GLY A 35 -6.30 -19.38 -13.79
N ARG A 36 -6.49 -20.45 -14.60
CA ARG A 36 -7.17 -20.41 -15.90
C ARG A 36 -8.71 -20.30 -15.81
N ASP A 37 -9.24 -19.74 -14.73
CA ASP A 37 -10.68 -19.78 -14.39
C ASP A 37 -11.44 -18.56 -14.93
N ILE A 38 -11.43 -18.34 -16.23
CA ILE A 38 -12.24 -17.29 -16.91
C ILE A 38 -12.19 -15.91 -16.19
N GLY A 39 -11.22 -15.69 -15.28
CA GLY A 39 -10.98 -14.43 -14.58
C GLY A 39 -12.07 -14.03 -13.57
N LYS A 40 -12.60 -14.97 -12.80
CA LYS A 40 -13.46 -14.72 -11.64
C LYS A 40 -12.58 -14.48 -10.41
N ASP A 41 -12.90 -13.49 -9.57
CA ASP A 41 -12.18 -13.27 -8.32
C ASP A 41 -12.90 -13.92 -7.12
N GLY A 42 -14.23 -14.13 -7.27
CA GLY A 42 -15.03 -14.85 -6.28
C GLY A 42 -16.39 -15.28 -6.78
N ARG A 43 -17.03 -16.17 -6.02
CA ARG A 43 -18.43 -16.58 -6.22
C ARG A 43 -19.16 -16.73 -4.90
N PHE A 44 -20.48 -16.55 -4.98
CA PHE A 44 -21.41 -16.85 -3.89
C PHE A 44 -22.63 -17.56 -4.47
N SER A 45 -23.20 -18.52 -3.74
CA SER A 45 -24.46 -19.18 -4.10
C SER A 45 -25.34 -19.29 -2.88
N GLY A 46 -26.48 -18.63 -2.92
CA GLY A 46 -27.42 -18.53 -1.80
C GLY A 46 -28.20 -17.25 -1.80
N THR A 47 -28.75 -16.88 -0.65
CA THR A 47 -29.42 -15.59 -0.43
C THR A 47 -28.46 -14.65 0.29
N ALA A 48 -28.20 -13.49 -0.29
CA ALA A 48 -27.32 -12.48 0.28
C ALA A 48 -27.85 -11.94 1.62
N ASN A 49 -26.94 -11.59 2.54
CA ASN A 49 -27.32 -11.04 3.86
C ASN A 49 -28.04 -9.70 3.75
N SER A 50 -27.52 -8.80 2.91
CA SER A 50 -27.99 -7.41 2.84
C SER A 50 -27.84 -6.74 1.48
N PHE A 51 -27.45 -7.46 0.43
CA PHE A 51 -27.20 -6.86 -0.88
C PHE A 51 -28.27 -7.27 -1.92
N PRO A 52 -28.81 -6.31 -2.72
CA PRO A 52 -28.55 -4.87 -2.69
C PRO A 52 -29.22 -4.17 -1.51
N SER A 53 -30.19 -4.77 -0.85
CA SER A 53 -30.83 -4.28 0.37
C SER A 53 -31.31 -5.43 1.24
N VAL A 54 -31.49 -5.16 2.54
CA VAL A 54 -31.98 -6.14 3.51
C VAL A 54 -33.39 -6.64 3.15
N ASN A 55 -34.25 -5.78 2.58
CA ASN A 55 -35.63 -6.13 2.27
C ASN A 55 -35.81 -6.84 0.93
N ALA A 56 -34.80 -6.79 0.06
CA ALA A 56 -34.81 -7.43 -1.26
C ALA A 56 -33.40 -7.95 -1.61
N PRO A 57 -32.89 -8.95 -0.86
CA PRO A 57 -31.56 -9.48 -1.10
C PRO A 57 -31.54 -10.32 -2.38
N TRP A 58 -30.39 -10.29 -3.10
CA TRP A 58 -30.19 -11.21 -4.22
C TRP A 58 -30.17 -12.66 -3.73
N SER A 59 -30.80 -13.55 -4.50
CA SER A 59 -30.85 -14.98 -4.21
C SER A 59 -30.54 -15.78 -5.48
N GLY A 60 -29.39 -16.44 -5.50
CA GLY A 60 -28.89 -17.19 -6.65
C GLY A 60 -27.38 -17.28 -6.69
N LYS A 61 -26.85 -17.45 -7.90
CA LYS A 61 -25.39 -17.54 -8.19
C LYS A 61 -24.86 -16.15 -8.52
N ILE A 62 -24.08 -15.58 -7.61
CA ILE A 62 -23.47 -14.26 -7.75
C ILE A 62 -22.00 -14.44 -8.12
N ILE A 63 -21.58 -13.87 -9.24
CA ILE A 63 -20.16 -13.79 -9.63
C ILE A 63 -19.62 -12.45 -9.23
N ILE A 64 -18.45 -12.46 -8.58
CA ILE A 64 -17.78 -11.28 -8.06
C ILE A 64 -16.52 -11.05 -8.90
N GLN A 65 -16.33 -9.82 -9.35
CA GLN A 65 -15.16 -9.40 -10.11
C GLN A 65 -14.60 -8.09 -9.55
N ALA A 66 -13.28 -8.01 -9.39
CA ALA A 66 -12.54 -6.84 -8.95
C ALA A 66 -11.69 -6.27 -10.09
N LYS A 67 -11.73 -4.98 -10.30
CA LYS A 67 -10.91 -4.27 -11.31
C LYS A 67 -10.19 -3.10 -10.64
N HIS A 68 -8.93 -3.34 -10.35
CA HIS A 68 -8.04 -2.36 -9.73
C HIS A 68 -7.34 -1.48 -10.77
N THR A 69 -6.97 -0.27 -10.37
CA THR A 69 -6.05 0.62 -11.09
C THR A 69 -5.20 1.44 -10.09
N ASP A 70 -3.96 1.69 -10.45
CA ASP A 70 -3.02 2.55 -9.73
C ASP A 70 -3.20 4.05 -10.06
N LYS A 71 -4.05 4.38 -11.04
CA LYS A 71 -4.32 5.76 -11.45
C LYS A 71 -5.19 6.48 -10.43
N ILE A 72 -4.65 7.53 -9.79
CA ILE A 72 -5.31 8.30 -8.71
C ILE A 72 -6.63 8.95 -9.16
N GLN A 73 -6.73 9.41 -10.41
CA GLN A 73 -7.90 10.14 -10.94
C GLN A 73 -8.76 9.29 -11.87
N ALA A 74 -8.58 7.97 -11.88
CA ALA A 74 -9.32 7.09 -12.74
C ALA A 74 -10.83 7.15 -12.46
N SER A 75 -11.64 7.12 -13.53
CA SER A 75 -13.10 7.20 -13.50
C SER A 75 -13.74 6.01 -14.22
N CYS A 76 -14.93 5.65 -13.80
CA CYS A 76 -15.76 4.69 -14.53
C CYS A 76 -16.23 5.19 -15.91
N SER A 77 -16.09 6.48 -16.22
CA SER A 77 -16.37 7.04 -17.54
C SER A 77 -15.19 6.98 -18.51
N ASP A 78 -14.01 6.56 -18.07
CA ASP A 78 -12.82 6.50 -18.92
C ASP A 78 -12.94 5.44 -20.02
N SER A 79 -12.33 5.70 -21.17
CA SER A 79 -12.40 4.82 -22.34
C SER A 79 -11.77 3.44 -22.09
N ASP A 80 -10.69 3.39 -21.28
CA ASP A 80 -10.05 2.13 -20.89
C ASP A 80 -10.98 1.28 -20.01
N PHE A 81 -11.77 1.90 -19.12
CA PHE A 81 -12.75 1.17 -18.32
C PHE A 81 -13.93 0.66 -19.17
N ASN A 82 -14.37 1.42 -20.15
CA ASN A 82 -15.38 0.97 -21.11
C ASN A 82 -14.91 -0.25 -21.91
N HIS A 83 -13.64 -0.34 -22.23
CA HIS A 83 -13.05 -1.53 -22.86
C HIS A 83 -13.07 -2.74 -21.90
N ILE A 84 -12.66 -2.55 -20.66
CA ILE A 84 -12.72 -3.58 -19.62
C ILE A 84 -14.15 -4.11 -19.45
N VAL A 85 -15.15 -3.24 -19.40
CA VAL A 85 -16.57 -3.64 -19.32
C VAL A 85 -16.97 -4.48 -20.52
N GLY A 86 -16.51 -4.16 -21.72
CA GLY A 86 -16.74 -4.96 -22.92
C GLY A 86 -16.15 -6.39 -22.83
N GLU A 87 -14.95 -6.53 -22.25
CA GLU A 87 -14.35 -7.86 -21.99
C GLU A 87 -15.15 -8.65 -20.96
N GLU A 88 -15.63 -7.98 -19.91
CA GLU A 88 -16.45 -8.63 -18.86
C GLU A 88 -17.81 -9.10 -19.42
N ILE A 89 -18.45 -8.35 -20.32
CA ILE A 89 -19.67 -8.78 -21.00
C ILE A 89 -19.46 -10.11 -21.73
N ASN A 90 -18.34 -10.31 -22.41
CA ASN A 90 -18.03 -11.58 -23.06
C ASN A 90 -17.92 -12.72 -22.05
N LYS A 91 -17.29 -12.49 -20.90
CA LYS A 91 -17.17 -13.49 -19.82
C LYS A 91 -18.53 -13.83 -19.19
N ILE A 92 -19.36 -12.81 -18.93
CA ILE A 92 -20.70 -12.98 -18.40
C ILE A 92 -21.53 -13.87 -19.33
N ASN A 93 -21.50 -13.62 -20.66
CA ASN A 93 -22.21 -14.43 -21.64
C ASN A 93 -21.75 -15.89 -21.65
N GLN A 94 -20.43 -16.15 -21.50
CA GLN A 94 -19.88 -17.51 -21.37
C GLN A 94 -20.40 -18.21 -20.10
N LEU A 95 -20.45 -17.49 -18.97
CA LEU A 95 -20.97 -18.03 -17.71
C LEU A 95 -22.47 -18.30 -17.77
N LYS A 96 -23.22 -17.39 -18.39
CA LYS A 96 -24.65 -17.55 -18.59
C LYS A 96 -24.99 -18.76 -19.44
N SER A 97 -24.25 -18.98 -20.52
CA SER A 97 -24.45 -20.17 -21.38
C SER A 97 -24.24 -21.50 -20.66
N LYS A 98 -23.44 -21.49 -19.58
CA LYS A 98 -23.18 -22.63 -18.69
C LYS A 98 -24.17 -22.73 -17.50
N GLY A 99 -25.04 -21.74 -17.34
CA GLY A 99 -25.93 -21.65 -16.18
C GLY A 99 -25.19 -21.41 -14.85
N GLU A 100 -24.04 -20.73 -14.91
CA GLU A 100 -23.17 -20.51 -13.75
C GLU A 100 -23.37 -19.11 -13.09
N ILE A 101 -24.26 -18.27 -13.61
CA ILE A 101 -24.47 -16.90 -13.16
C ILE A 101 -25.94 -16.50 -13.20
N ASP A 102 -26.43 -15.91 -12.12
CA ASP A 102 -27.71 -15.21 -12.03
C ASP A 102 -27.50 -13.70 -11.85
N TYR A 103 -26.44 -13.33 -11.11
CA TYR A 103 -26.09 -11.95 -10.78
C TYR A 103 -24.59 -11.70 -10.98
N TYR A 104 -24.25 -10.52 -11.43
CA TYR A 104 -22.86 -10.07 -11.60
C TYR A 104 -22.56 -8.84 -10.76
N LEU A 105 -21.51 -8.89 -9.95
CA LEU A 105 -21.10 -7.82 -9.05
C LEU A 105 -19.69 -7.38 -9.38
N LEU A 106 -19.55 -6.14 -9.93
CA LEU A 106 -18.29 -5.56 -10.35
C LEU A 106 -17.80 -4.55 -9.32
N PHE A 107 -16.62 -4.80 -8.76
CA PHE A 107 -15.92 -3.85 -7.88
C PHE A 107 -14.82 -3.13 -8.64
N THR A 108 -14.63 -1.84 -8.35
CA THR A 108 -13.49 -1.06 -8.86
C THR A 108 -13.14 0.08 -7.92
N ASN A 109 -11.85 0.40 -7.83
CA ASN A 109 -11.37 1.58 -7.10
C ASN A 109 -11.43 2.88 -7.93
N ARG A 110 -12.10 2.86 -9.08
CA ARG A 110 -12.36 4.06 -9.90
C ARG A 110 -13.49 4.88 -9.30
N LYS A 111 -13.43 6.20 -9.54
CA LYS A 111 -14.49 7.13 -9.13
C LYS A 111 -15.74 6.93 -9.97
N LEU A 112 -16.90 6.98 -9.31
CA LEU A 112 -18.18 6.93 -9.97
C LEU A 112 -18.64 8.35 -10.28
N THR A 113 -18.61 8.72 -11.57
CA THR A 113 -19.14 10.01 -12.04
C THR A 113 -20.62 9.90 -12.37
N GLY A 114 -21.37 10.99 -12.16
CA GLY A 114 -22.83 10.99 -12.30
C GLY A 114 -23.34 10.39 -13.61
N GLY A 115 -24.13 9.35 -13.52
CA GLY A 115 -24.73 8.62 -14.63
C GLY A 115 -23.82 7.58 -15.31
N ALA A 116 -22.58 7.39 -14.87
CA ALA A 116 -21.70 6.34 -15.39
C ALA A 116 -22.15 4.95 -14.92
N ASP A 117 -22.58 4.84 -13.66
CA ASP A 117 -23.15 3.63 -13.07
C ASP A 117 -24.36 3.13 -13.89
N SER A 118 -25.36 3.97 -14.05
CA SER A 118 -26.59 3.64 -14.79
C SER A 118 -26.32 3.21 -16.24
N LYS A 119 -25.31 3.81 -16.89
CA LYS A 119 -24.91 3.45 -18.25
C LYS A 119 -24.25 2.07 -18.29
N ILE A 120 -23.33 1.77 -17.35
CA ILE A 120 -22.61 0.51 -17.30
C ILE A 120 -23.58 -0.62 -16.92
N ILE A 121 -24.37 -0.44 -15.86
CA ILE A 121 -25.35 -1.43 -15.40
C ILE A 121 -26.34 -1.76 -16.53
N ARG A 122 -26.87 -0.74 -17.18
CA ARG A 122 -27.79 -0.91 -18.31
C ARG A 122 -27.13 -1.64 -19.48
N ARG A 123 -25.90 -1.26 -19.86
CA ARG A 123 -25.17 -1.89 -20.95
C ARG A 123 -24.95 -3.38 -20.68
N ILE A 124 -24.45 -3.76 -19.49
CA ILE A 124 -24.27 -5.15 -19.11
C ILE A 124 -25.59 -5.89 -19.16
N LYS A 125 -26.69 -5.31 -18.63
CA LYS A 125 -28.02 -5.91 -18.64
C LYS A 125 -28.56 -6.14 -20.05
N GLU A 126 -28.44 -5.13 -20.93
CA GLU A 126 -28.92 -5.21 -22.31
C GLU A 126 -28.16 -6.23 -23.14
N GLU A 127 -26.81 -6.28 -22.97
CA GLU A 127 -25.96 -7.17 -23.76
C GLU A 127 -25.90 -8.61 -23.23
N THR A 128 -26.22 -8.84 -21.94
CA THR A 128 -26.11 -10.18 -21.33
C THR A 128 -27.43 -10.72 -20.79
N GLY A 129 -28.38 -9.85 -20.46
CA GLY A 129 -29.62 -10.20 -19.75
C GLY A 129 -29.38 -10.67 -18.31
N VAL A 130 -28.21 -10.43 -17.72
CA VAL A 130 -27.86 -10.74 -16.34
C VAL A 130 -28.06 -9.52 -15.46
N GLU A 131 -28.71 -9.70 -14.29
CA GLU A 131 -28.79 -8.62 -13.28
C GLU A 131 -27.39 -8.33 -12.75
N ASN A 132 -27.07 -7.04 -12.61
CA ASN A 132 -25.72 -6.67 -12.22
C ASN A 132 -25.72 -5.37 -11.40
N ASP A 133 -24.64 -5.14 -10.70
CA ASP A 133 -24.36 -3.87 -10.03
C ASP A 133 -22.86 -3.56 -10.05
N ILE A 134 -22.52 -2.27 -9.88
CA ILE A 134 -21.15 -1.79 -9.80
C ILE A 134 -20.90 -1.09 -8.47
N ILE A 135 -19.91 -1.59 -7.76
CA ILE A 135 -19.41 -1.04 -6.48
C ILE A 135 -18.11 -0.29 -6.77
N ALA A 136 -18.22 1.02 -6.93
CA ALA A 136 -17.08 1.89 -7.20
C ALA A 136 -16.46 2.44 -5.89
N GLU A 137 -15.41 3.24 -6.03
CA GLU A 137 -14.62 3.77 -4.91
C GLU A 137 -15.47 4.34 -3.78
N GLU A 138 -16.48 5.16 -4.11
CA GLU A 138 -17.31 5.83 -3.11
C GLU A 138 -18.07 4.84 -2.23
N LYS A 139 -18.61 3.77 -2.81
CA LYS A 139 -19.34 2.75 -2.06
C LYS A 139 -18.41 1.85 -1.29
N ILE A 140 -17.23 1.53 -1.82
CA ILE A 140 -16.19 0.81 -1.09
C ILE A 140 -15.79 1.60 0.16
N GLN A 141 -15.52 2.90 0.05
CA GLN A 141 -15.20 3.77 1.18
C GLN A 141 -16.30 3.77 2.25
N GLN A 142 -17.57 3.74 1.87
CA GLN A 142 -18.69 3.61 2.81
C GLN A 142 -18.66 2.27 3.56
N TYR A 143 -18.41 1.16 2.87
CA TYR A 143 -18.25 -0.15 3.51
C TYR A 143 -17.06 -0.18 4.46
N LEU A 144 -15.93 0.47 4.13
CA LEU A 144 -14.76 0.54 5.00
C LEU A 144 -15.02 1.34 6.29
N ILE A 145 -15.88 2.36 6.22
CA ILE A 145 -16.33 3.07 7.43
C ILE A 145 -17.24 2.17 8.27
N GLN A 146 -18.09 1.38 7.64
CA GLN A 146 -19.05 0.52 8.31
C GLN A 146 -18.39 -0.74 8.90
N PHE A 147 -17.40 -1.32 8.22
CA PHE A 147 -16.78 -2.60 8.56
C PHE A 147 -15.31 -2.40 8.99
N SER A 148 -15.11 -1.96 10.23
CA SER A 148 -13.76 -1.71 10.77
C SER A 148 -12.87 -2.97 10.85
N ASP A 149 -13.46 -4.14 10.96
CA ASP A 149 -12.76 -5.42 10.94
C ASP A 149 -12.22 -5.76 9.54
N VAL A 150 -12.96 -5.43 8.47
CA VAL A 150 -12.46 -5.55 7.09
C VAL A 150 -11.22 -4.69 6.88
N VAL A 151 -11.22 -3.46 7.42
CA VAL A 151 -10.05 -2.57 7.36
C VAL A 151 -8.80 -3.20 7.97
N LYS A 152 -8.96 -3.83 9.16
CA LYS A 152 -7.85 -4.53 9.83
C LYS A 152 -7.39 -5.76 9.04
N MET A 153 -8.33 -6.61 8.59
CA MET A 153 -8.03 -7.84 7.89
C MET A 153 -7.37 -7.59 6.53
N ALA A 154 -7.78 -6.54 5.82
CA ALA A 154 -7.18 -6.11 4.56
C ALA A 154 -5.89 -5.30 4.74
N GLY A 155 -5.45 -5.02 5.97
CA GLY A 155 -4.24 -4.26 6.24
C GLY A 155 -4.30 -2.79 5.82
N LEU A 156 -5.50 -2.22 5.58
CA LEU A 156 -5.68 -0.86 5.06
C LEU A 156 -5.18 0.23 6.02
N ASN A 157 -5.08 -0.07 7.31
CA ASN A 157 -4.47 0.85 8.28
C ASN A 157 -3.03 1.20 7.91
N LYS A 158 -2.32 0.30 7.21
CA LYS A 158 -0.98 0.56 6.71
C LYS A 158 -0.97 1.62 5.59
N LEU A 159 -2.04 1.72 4.80
CA LEU A 159 -2.20 2.72 3.74
C LEU A 159 -2.61 4.10 4.28
N LEU A 160 -3.21 4.13 5.47
CA LEU A 160 -3.57 5.38 6.18
C LEU A 160 -2.43 5.90 7.05
N MET A 161 -1.28 5.31 6.93
CA MET A 161 -0.16 5.74 7.72
C MET A 161 0.16 7.19 7.37
N PRO A 162 0.29 8.01 8.40
CA PRO A 162 0.20 9.47 8.28
C PRO A 162 1.49 10.12 7.76
N LEU A 163 2.48 9.34 7.36
CA LEU A 163 3.77 9.82 6.89
C LEU A 163 3.81 9.91 5.36
N GLU A 164 2.92 10.69 4.74
CA GLU A 164 3.17 11.13 3.37
C GLU A 164 4.31 12.14 3.37
N PHE A 165 5.40 11.82 2.70
CA PHE A 165 6.57 12.69 2.51
C PHE A 165 7.10 12.52 1.08
N ASP A 166 7.88 13.48 0.62
CA ASP A 166 8.57 13.33 -0.67
C ASP A 166 9.74 12.35 -0.49
N ASP A 167 9.60 11.19 -1.11
CA ASP A 167 10.56 10.10 -1.02
C ASP A 167 11.69 10.21 -2.07
N SER A 168 11.62 11.18 -2.98
CA SER A 168 12.62 11.37 -4.04
C SER A 168 14.01 11.69 -3.46
N ASP A 169 14.09 12.56 -2.46
CA ASP A 169 15.34 12.91 -1.81
C ASP A 169 16.00 11.69 -1.15
N ILE A 170 15.23 10.86 -0.46
CA ILE A 170 15.75 9.61 0.13
C ILE A 170 16.25 8.66 -0.95
N ARG A 171 15.46 8.48 -2.01
CA ARG A 171 15.86 7.63 -3.15
C ARG A 171 17.17 8.10 -3.75
N ASP A 172 17.31 9.40 -4.00
CA ASP A 172 18.47 9.96 -4.70
C ASP A 172 19.72 9.93 -3.82
N VAL A 173 19.58 10.17 -2.51
CA VAL A 173 20.65 9.95 -1.53
C VAL A 173 21.06 8.46 -1.50
N VAL A 174 20.11 7.53 -1.44
CA VAL A 174 20.39 6.07 -1.43
C VAL A 174 21.16 5.65 -2.68
N LEU A 175 20.78 6.13 -3.85
CA LEU A 175 21.47 5.80 -5.10
C LEU A 175 22.88 6.39 -5.14
N SER A 176 23.08 7.58 -4.58
CA SER A 176 24.37 8.27 -4.55
C SER A 176 25.37 7.63 -3.57
N ILE A 177 24.94 7.21 -2.38
CA ILE A 177 25.82 6.55 -1.40
C ILE A 177 26.20 5.12 -1.77
N LYS A 178 25.50 4.49 -2.72
CA LYS A 178 25.78 3.11 -3.16
C LYS A 178 27.24 2.92 -3.57
N GLU A 179 27.79 3.85 -4.34
CA GLU A 179 29.17 3.77 -4.81
C GLU A 179 30.18 3.90 -3.65
N ALA A 180 29.90 4.77 -2.70
CA ALA A 180 30.73 4.94 -1.50
C ALA A 180 30.75 3.68 -0.62
N LEU A 181 29.62 2.99 -0.47
CA LEU A 181 29.53 1.76 0.32
C LEU A 181 30.23 0.57 -0.31
N ASN A 182 30.43 0.58 -1.62
CA ASN A 182 31.15 -0.47 -2.34
C ASN A 182 32.68 -0.23 -2.40
N ALA A 183 33.17 0.93 -1.98
CA ALA A 183 34.61 1.21 -1.92
C ALA A 183 35.25 0.45 -0.73
N ASP A 184 36.31 -0.31 -1.01
CA ASP A 184 37.13 -0.92 0.03
C ASP A 184 38.04 0.14 0.68
N ASP A 185 38.22 0.07 1.98
CA ASP A 185 39.05 0.89 2.89
C ASP A 185 38.41 2.13 3.52
N LEU A 186 37.89 1.92 4.73
CA LEU A 186 37.98 2.89 5.83
C LEU A 186 37.88 2.11 7.15
N SER A 187 38.99 1.88 7.81
CA SER A 187 39.09 1.24 9.12
C SER A 187 39.17 2.27 10.26
N ASP A 188 38.14 3.10 10.41
CA ASP A 188 38.08 3.99 11.56
C ASP A 188 37.12 3.45 12.65
N SER A 189 37.43 3.80 13.89
CA SER A 189 36.80 3.18 15.04
C SER A 189 35.34 3.63 15.18
N ILE A 190 34.44 2.68 15.23
CA ILE A 190 33.00 2.86 15.43
C ILE A 190 32.68 3.67 16.71
N ALA A 191 33.57 3.65 17.70
CA ALA A 191 33.39 4.30 19.00
C ALA A 191 33.25 5.84 18.90
N ASP A 192 33.89 6.47 17.91
CA ASP A 192 33.87 7.94 17.73
C ASP A 192 32.66 8.46 16.93
N PHE A 193 31.84 7.52 16.38
CA PHE A 193 30.69 7.90 15.56
C PHE A 193 29.52 8.44 16.40
N PHE A 194 29.29 7.87 17.60
CA PHE A 194 28.09 8.19 18.36
C PHE A 194 28.23 9.49 19.17
N LYS A 195 27.42 10.49 18.79
CA LYS A 195 27.35 11.81 19.46
C LYS A 195 26.54 11.79 20.77
N ILE A 196 25.78 10.72 21.03
CA ILE A 196 24.87 10.56 22.17
C ILE A 196 24.94 9.13 22.68
N GLU A 197 24.67 8.93 23.98
CA GLU A 197 24.46 7.59 24.51
C GLU A 197 23.22 6.95 23.87
N ILE A 198 23.45 6.07 22.92
CA ILE A 198 22.40 5.37 22.16
C ILE A 198 21.37 4.68 23.05
N PRO A 199 21.74 4.02 24.19
CA PRO A 199 20.74 3.41 25.07
C PRO A 199 19.70 4.40 25.61
N GLU A 200 20.10 5.63 25.91
CA GLU A 200 19.16 6.68 26.35
C GLU A 200 18.25 7.13 25.23
N LYS A 201 18.77 7.29 24.02
CA LYS A 201 17.99 7.64 22.83
C LYS A 201 16.96 6.54 22.52
N ASN A 202 17.37 5.27 22.62
CA ASN A 202 16.45 4.14 22.38
C ASN A 202 15.27 4.17 23.35
N LYS A 203 15.50 4.44 24.64
CA LYS A 203 14.44 4.61 25.65
C LYS A 203 13.49 5.77 25.32
N LEU A 204 14.05 6.92 24.90
CA LEU A 204 13.26 8.11 24.57
C LEU A 204 12.32 7.90 23.36
N ASN A 205 12.69 7.00 22.46
CA ASN A 205 11.97 6.71 21.25
C ASN A 205 11.17 5.40 21.28
N ASP A 206 11.23 4.63 22.37
CA ASP A 206 10.67 3.28 22.47
C ASP A 206 11.20 2.36 21.36
N LEU A 207 12.51 2.41 21.11
CA LEU A 207 13.16 1.46 20.19
C LEU A 207 13.65 0.27 21.02
N SER A 208 13.28 -0.96 20.61
CA SER A 208 13.60 -2.16 21.37
C SER A 208 15.10 -2.49 21.33
N GLU A 209 15.60 -3.01 22.43
CA GLU A 209 17.00 -3.48 22.53
C GLU A 209 17.26 -4.64 21.57
N GLU A 210 16.26 -5.48 21.34
CA GLU A 210 16.34 -6.61 20.40
C GLU A 210 16.53 -6.12 18.96
N TYR A 211 15.72 -5.17 18.50
CA TYR A 211 15.88 -4.59 17.16
C TYR A 211 17.24 -3.91 17.01
N PHE A 212 17.63 -3.13 18.00
CA PHE A 212 18.91 -2.43 17.98
C PHE A 212 20.08 -3.39 17.80
N LYS A 213 20.21 -4.42 18.67
CA LYS A 213 21.31 -5.37 18.64
C LYS A 213 21.30 -6.32 17.44
N ASN A 214 20.14 -6.84 17.09
CA ASN A 214 20.05 -7.90 16.08
C ASN A 214 19.95 -7.37 14.64
N VAL A 215 19.53 -6.11 14.46
CA VAL A 215 19.28 -5.53 13.13
C VAL A 215 20.19 -4.32 12.88
N MET A 216 20.12 -3.31 13.74
CA MET A 216 20.75 -2.01 13.49
C MET A 216 22.28 -2.04 13.66
N GLU A 217 22.82 -2.77 14.65
CA GLU A 217 24.27 -2.89 14.86
C GLU A 217 24.99 -3.53 13.67
N ASN A 218 24.32 -4.33 12.88
CA ASN A 218 24.90 -4.94 11.68
C ASN A 218 25.25 -3.92 10.57
N ASP A 219 24.69 -2.73 10.64
CA ASP A 219 24.91 -1.67 9.65
C ASP A 219 25.96 -0.64 10.09
N PHE A 220 26.50 -0.74 11.31
CA PHE A 220 27.44 0.25 11.88
C PHE A 220 28.72 0.43 11.08
N SER A 221 29.23 -0.64 10.46
CA SER A 221 30.43 -0.58 9.59
C SER A 221 30.24 0.35 8.39
N ASP A 222 29.01 0.58 7.98
CA ASP A 222 28.70 1.43 6.81
C ASP A 222 28.47 2.90 7.20
N PHE A 223 28.23 3.19 8.48
CA PHE A 223 27.88 4.55 8.93
C PHE A 223 28.99 5.56 8.71
N PHE A 224 30.25 5.17 8.95
CA PHE A 224 31.38 6.03 8.71
C PHE A 224 31.54 6.37 7.21
N LYS A 225 31.31 5.38 6.35
CA LYS A 225 31.35 5.61 4.89
C LYS A 225 30.26 6.58 4.44
N ILE A 226 29.05 6.45 5.00
CA ILE A 226 27.94 7.39 4.72
C ILE A 226 28.29 8.80 5.20
N GLN A 227 28.84 8.92 6.42
CA GLN A 227 29.23 10.19 7.00
C GLN A 227 30.33 10.88 6.17
N SER A 228 31.39 10.14 5.82
CA SER A 228 32.48 10.64 5.00
C SER A 228 31.98 11.13 3.65
N PHE A 229 31.17 10.32 2.96
CA PHE A 229 30.59 10.67 1.67
C PHE A 229 29.77 11.98 1.75
N LEU A 230 28.87 12.09 2.73
CA LEU A 230 28.04 13.27 2.92
C LEU A 230 28.87 14.52 3.33
N SER A 231 30.03 14.31 3.93
CA SER A 231 30.91 15.41 4.39
C SER A 231 31.79 15.98 3.27
N GLU A 232 32.00 15.25 2.19
CA GLU A 232 32.82 15.71 1.07
C GLU A 232 32.19 16.93 0.36
N PRO A 233 33.00 17.98 0.07
CA PRO A 233 32.49 19.19 -0.59
C PRO A 233 31.84 18.93 -1.96
N ILE A 234 32.33 17.93 -2.71
CA ILE A 234 31.78 17.56 -4.02
C ILE A 234 30.36 17.01 -3.93
N ASN A 235 29.97 16.46 -2.79
CA ASN A 235 28.66 15.88 -2.53
C ASN A 235 27.71 16.86 -1.83
N SER A 236 27.96 18.17 -1.94
CA SER A 236 27.15 19.21 -1.27
C SER A 236 25.68 19.20 -1.68
N GLU A 237 25.36 18.87 -2.92
CA GLU A 237 23.99 18.74 -3.41
C GLU A 237 23.26 17.55 -2.78
N ILE A 238 23.93 16.40 -2.72
CA ILE A 238 23.39 15.19 -2.09
C ILE A 238 23.18 15.41 -0.59
N ARG A 239 24.10 16.12 0.05
CA ARG A 239 23.94 16.53 1.45
C ARG A 239 22.73 17.43 1.66
N ASN A 240 22.40 18.31 0.72
CA ASN A 240 21.19 19.13 0.80
C ASN A 240 19.93 18.25 0.71
N TRP A 241 19.83 17.33 -0.23
CA TRP A 241 18.73 16.35 -0.31
C TRP A 241 18.61 15.55 0.99
N TYR A 242 19.74 15.09 1.53
CA TYR A 242 19.75 14.40 2.83
C TYR A 242 19.16 15.27 3.95
N ASN A 243 19.56 16.55 4.04
CA ASN A 243 19.06 17.47 5.06
C ASN A 243 17.56 17.77 4.90
N ASP A 244 17.09 17.92 3.66
CA ASP A 244 15.68 18.14 3.35
C ASP A 244 14.85 16.90 3.74
N ALA A 245 15.31 15.70 3.41
CA ALA A 245 14.69 14.44 3.85
C ALA A 245 14.66 14.33 5.39
N VAL A 246 15.75 14.64 6.07
CA VAL A 246 15.83 14.65 7.54
C VAL A 246 14.82 15.63 8.14
N PHE A 247 14.74 16.85 7.59
CA PHE A 247 13.79 17.86 8.07
C PHE A 247 12.36 17.40 7.92
N GLU A 248 12.01 16.87 6.74
CA GLU A 248 10.66 16.41 6.47
C GLU A 248 10.28 15.20 7.32
N LEU A 249 11.15 14.20 7.42
CA LEU A 249 10.92 13.03 8.26
C LEU A 249 10.72 13.41 9.73
N ASN A 250 11.57 14.29 10.30
CA ASN A 250 11.40 14.74 11.68
C ASN A 250 10.07 15.44 11.91
N ARG A 251 9.66 16.31 10.98
CA ARG A 251 8.36 16.98 11.06
C ARG A 251 7.22 15.96 11.08
N LYS A 252 7.25 14.98 10.19
CA LYS A 252 6.24 13.94 10.10
C LYS A 252 6.26 13.00 11.32
N ILE A 253 7.44 12.54 11.72
CA ILE A 253 7.60 11.70 12.92
C ILE A 253 7.06 12.43 14.15
N THR A 254 7.38 13.72 14.33
CA THR A 254 6.91 14.50 15.49
C THR A 254 5.39 14.57 15.57
N ILE A 255 4.71 14.71 14.43
CA ILE A 255 3.24 14.84 14.37
C ILE A 255 2.56 13.48 14.58
N TYR A 256 3.15 12.41 14.09
CA TYR A 256 2.47 11.13 13.93
C TYR A 256 3.06 9.96 14.72
N ARG A 257 4.08 10.22 15.58
CA ARG A 257 4.74 9.18 16.39
C ARG A 257 3.78 8.34 17.23
N ASP A 258 2.70 8.95 17.70
CA ASP A 258 1.65 8.31 18.51
C ASP A 258 0.80 7.28 17.73
N LYS A 259 0.96 7.20 16.42
CA LYS A 259 0.31 6.20 15.56
C LYS A 259 1.08 4.88 15.47
N PHE A 260 2.28 4.84 16.04
CA PHE A 260 3.18 3.69 16.02
C PHE A 260 3.44 3.21 17.44
N ASP A 261 3.45 1.89 17.64
CA ASP A 261 3.68 1.28 18.96
C ASP A 261 5.12 1.54 19.44
N ASN A 262 6.09 1.48 18.54
CA ASN A 262 7.52 1.65 18.82
C ASN A 262 8.23 2.34 17.64
N PHE A 263 9.53 2.67 17.80
CA PHE A 263 10.26 3.40 16.77
C PHE A 263 10.73 2.52 15.61
N GLU A 264 11.00 1.24 15.86
CA GLU A 264 11.28 0.29 14.78
C GLU A 264 10.11 0.21 13.77
N ASN A 265 8.87 0.32 14.22
CA ASN A 265 7.71 0.39 13.32
C ASN A 265 7.70 1.67 12.48
N VAL A 266 8.22 2.79 13.00
CA VAL A 266 8.41 4.02 12.21
C VAL A 266 9.47 3.80 11.13
N ILE A 267 10.61 3.21 11.49
CA ILE A 267 11.71 2.94 10.56
C ILE A 267 11.26 1.98 9.46
N ASP A 268 10.62 0.87 9.83
CA ASP A 268 10.13 -0.14 8.89
C ASP A 268 9.10 0.43 7.94
N TYR A 269 8.18 1.26 8.47
CA TYR A 269 7.20 1.96 7.65
C TYR A 269 7.83 2.87 6.60
N ILE A 270 8.80 3.73 7.02
CA ILE A 270 9.47 4.64 6.08
C ILE A 270 10.22 3.82 5.01
N ASN A 271 10.90 2.75 5.42
CA ASN A 271 11.59 1.83 4.52
C ASN A 271 10.64 1.27 3.46
N ASP A 272 9.50 0.72 3.90
CA ASP A 272 8.51 0.12 3.00
C ASP A 272 7.88 1.17 2.09
N TYR A 273 7.59 2.37 2.60
CA TYR A 273 7.05 3.49 1.81
C TYR A 273 7.98 3.86 0.65
N VAL A 274 9.26 4.07 0.94
CA VAL A 274 10.28 4.40 -0.08
C VAL A 274 10.43 3.28 -1.10
N LEU A 275 10.50 2.02 -0.64
CA LEU A 275 10.69 0.87 -1.51
C LEU A 275 9.49 0.61 -2.42
N GLN A 276 8.27 0.80 -1.93
CA GLN A 276 7.06 0.58 -2.73
C GLN A 276 6.92 1.59 -3.86
N ARG A 277 7.27 2.85 -3.59
CA ARG A 277 7.20 3.94 -4.57
C ARG A 277 8.34 3.94 -5.58
N ASN A 278 9.48 3.38 -5.23
CA ASN A 278 10.71 3.38 -6.05
C ASN A 278 11.17 1.97 -6.45
N ARG A 279 10.26 1.04 -6.66
CA ARG A 279 10.57 -0.38 -6.94
C ARG A 279 11.59 -0.58 -8.04
N ASP A 280 11.45 0.15 -9.14
CA ASP A 280 12.31 0.01 -10.32
C ASP A 280 13.68 0.64 -10.08
N SER A 281 13.73 1.85 -9.51
CA SER A 281 14.96 2.59 -9.24
C SER A 281 15.83 1.93 -8.17
N LEU A 282 15.19 1.33 -7.15
CA LEU A 282 15.87 0.71 -6.02
C LEU A 282 16.00 -0.82 -6.16
N LYS A 283 15.70 -1.39 -7.33
CA LYS A 283 15.90 -2.81 -7.60
C LYS A 283 17.38 -3.20 -7.39
N GLY A 284 17.61 -4.14 -6.47
CA GLY A 284 18.97 -4.54 -6.06
C GLY A 284 19.61 -3.68 -4.97
N ASN A 285 18.99 -2.56 -4.58
CA ASN A 285 19.50 -1.62 -3.58
C ASN A 285 18.58 -1.49 -2.35
N LYS A 286 17.61 -2.36 -2.18
CA LYS A 286 16.59 -2.30 -1.13
C LYS A 286 17.17 -2.15 0.28
N ARG A 287 18.26 -2.87 0.55
CA ARG A 287 18.92 -2.84 1.86
C ARG A 287 19.59 -1.50 2.18
N LEU A 288 19.88 -0.67 1.17
CA LEU A 288 20.50 0.63 1.40
C LEU A 288 19.54 1.64 2.02
N VAL A 289 18.23 1.51 1.78
CA VAL A 289 17.21 2.38 2.37
C VAL A 289 17.21 2.21 3.89
N ILE A 290 17.11 0.98 4.36
CA ILE A 290 17.08 0.70 5.82
C ILE A 290 18.41 1.11 6.48
N LYS A 291 19.56 0.92 5.82
CA LYS A 291 20.87 1.37 6.32
C LYS A 291 20.94 2.89 6.47
N LEU A 292 20.42 3.65 5.50
CA LEU A 292 20.35 5.10 5.58
C LEU A 292 19.47 5.54 6.75
N LEU A 293 18.32 4.90 6.95
CA LEU A 293 17.42 5.22 8.07
C LEU A 293 18.05 4.90 9.44
N HIS A 294 18.78 3.78 9.55
CA HIS A 294 19.55 3.45 10.73
C HIS A 294 20.66 4.48 11.00
N TYR A 295 21.37 4.90 9.95
CA TYR A 295 22.35 5.97 10.04
C TYR A 295 21.72 7.28 10.53
N MET A 296 20.60 7.72 9.92
CA MET A 296 19.88 8.93 10.34
C MET A 296 19.47 8.86 11.83
N TYR A 297 19.02 7.68 12.27
CA TYR A 297 18.65 7.50 13.68
C TYR A 297 19.87 7.58 14.59
N CYS A 298 20.92 6.84 14.31
CA CYS A 298 22.13 6.80 15.15
C CYS A 298 22.92 8.11 15.11
N ASN A 299 22.93 8.84 13.98
CA ASN A 299 23.51 10.18 13.88
C ASN A 299 22.68 11.28 14.57
N CYS A 300 21.57 10.89 15.20
CA CYS A 300 20.62 11.82 15.83
C CYS A 300 19.92 12.78 14.87
N ASP A 301 19.79 12.42 13.62
CA ASP A 301 19.08 13.23 12.62
C ASP A 301 17.57 13.04 12.71
N ILE A 302 17.08 11.82 13.00
CA ILE A 302 15.66 11.53 13.20
C ILE A 302 15.36 10.98 14.61
N GLY A 303 14.13 11.16 15.05
CA GLY A 303 13.63 10.78 16.38
C GLY A 303 13.92 11.82 17.47
N LYS A 304 13.40 11.56 18.68
CA LYS A 304 13.61 12.46 19.83
C LYS A 304 15.09 12.50 20.22
N LYS A 305 15.57 13.71 20.51
CA LYS A 305 16.90 14.02 21.04
C LYS A 305 16.74 14.48 22.48
N LYS A 306 17.78 14.34 23.30
CA LYS A 306 17.82 14.98 24.62
C LYS A 306 17.83 16.48 24.48
#